data_164ffc3a73a569f0e7cfc42208c1ea16
#
_entry.id   164ffc3a73a569f0e7cfc42208c1ea16
#
_cell.length_a   1.000
_cell.length_b   1.000
_cell.length_c   1.000
_cell.angle_alpha   90.00
_cell.angle_beta   90.00
_cell.angle_gamma   90.00
#
_symmetry.space_group_name_H-M   'P 1'
#
loop_
_entity.id
_entity.type
_entity.pdbx_description
1 polymer ?
#
loop_
_entity_poly.entity_id
_entity_poly.type
_entity_poly.pdbx_seq_one_letter_code
_entity_poly.pdbx_strand_id
1 'polypeptide(L)'
;MLMELAKLVLEFVKALAWPVSTLAIALIFRREIRAIIARIRKAALPGGVSIDFEEQINETKELATRIEATPPPPTRQQTAVLPLTEANSRMITLGLTPTPSGLDLSYYRSIAARDPALALAGLRIELEILIRNLAKGFKIDVATYESPSRVLKRLLDASAVTQDQFTLGKRVLSLANQAVHGRTVSRGEAEEIMDAAQALVDAYRAWLSWGFSDGWESHSKEVAPGSG
;
A
#
# COMPACT_ATOMS: atom_id res chain seq x y z
N MET A 1 -1.48 58.90 39.56
CA MET A 1 -1.58 58.98 38.08
C MET A 1 -0.32 58.42 37.39
N LEU A 2 0.88 58.90 37.69
CA LEU A 2 2.16 58.40 37.07
C LEU A 2 2.40 56.89 37.36
N MET A 3 2.16 56.39 38.56
CA MET A 3 2.31 54.96 38.93
C MET A 3 1.32 54.04 38.25
N GLU A 4 0.12 54.45 38.00
CA GLU A 4 -0.89 53.68 37.26
C GLU A 4 -0.56 53.56 35.78
N LEU A 5 -0.03 54.67 35.20
CA LEU A 5 0.42 54.66 33.80
C LEU A 5 1.66 53.77 33.62
N ALA A 6 2.58 53.76 34.60
CA ALA A 6 3.76 52.87 34.56
C ALA A 6 3.36 51.40 34.69
N LYS A 7 2.37 51.02 35.48
CA LYS A 7 1.81 49.64 35.57
C LYS A 7 1.19 49.21 34.26
N LEU A 8 0.39 50.08 33.65
CA LEU A 8 -0.32 49.78 32.38
C LEU A 8 0.69 49.56 31.23
N VAL A 9 1.75 50.38 31.17
CA VAL A 9 2.84 50.22 30.20
C VAL A 9 3.59 48.89 30.43
N LEU A 10 3.86 48.52 31.69
CA LEU A 10 4.52 47.26 32.02
C LEU A 10 3.68 46.06 31.64
N GLU A 11 2.37 46.06 31.86
CA GLU A 11 1.46 45.00 31.46
C GLU A 11 1.38 44.88 29.94
N PHE A 12 1.33 46.00 29.22
CA PHE A 12 1.31 46.04 27.77
C PHE A 12 2.62 45.42 27.17
N VAL A 13 3.77 45.81 27.75
CA VAL A 13 5.08 45.26 27.35
C VAL A 13 5.17 43.75 27.60
N LYS A 14 4.68 43.27 28.75
CA LYS A 14 4.58 41.84 29.06
C LYS A 14 3.68 41.09 28.08
N ALA A 15 2.52 41.64 27.73
CA ALA A 15 1.58 41.05 26.80
C ALA A 15 2.18 40.97 25.36
N LEU A 16 2.96 41.99 24.94
CA LEU A 16 3.59 42.00 23.62
C LEU A 16 4.88 41.18 23.56
N ALA A 17 5.54 40.93 24.69
CA ALA A 17 6.82 40.24 24.72
C ALA A 17 6.78 38.86 24.05
N TRP A 18 5.71 38.09 24.31
CA TRP A 18 5.52 36.75 23.73
C TRP A 18 5.30 36.77 22.21
N PRO A 19 4.37 37.56 21.65
CA PRO A 19 4.18 37.61 20.19
C PRO A 19 5.41 38.14 19.45
N VAL A 20 6.06 39.13 19.98
CA VAL A 20 7.28 39.75 19.39
C VAL A 20 8.44 38.74 19.40
N SER A 21 8.64 38.04 20.51
CA SER A 21 9.67 36.99 20.60
C SER A 21 9.43 35.85 19.60
N THR A 22 8.19 35.40 19.48
CA THR A 22 7.79 34.33 18.52
C THR A 22 8.03 34.80 17.08
N LEU A 23 7.66 36.01 16.75
CA LEU A 23 7.89 36.59 15.43
C LEU A 23 9.41 36.75 15.13
N ALA A 24 10.18 37.21 16.11
CA ALA A 24 11.64 37.36 15.98
C ALA A 24 12.32 35.99 15.73
N ILE A 25 11.94 34.96 16.49
CA ILE A 25 12.43 33.59 16.29
C ILE A 25 12.04 33.10 14.89
N ALA A 26 10.79 33.26 14.45
CA ALA A 26 10.34 32.85 13.13
C ALA A 26 11.11 33.57 12.00
N LEU A 27 11.44 34.86 12.18
CA LEU A 27 12.21 35.63 11.21
C LEU A 27 13.69 35.24 11.18
N ILE A 28 14.31 34.98 12.34
CA ILE A 28 15.72 34.55 12.44
C ILE A 28 15.86 33.16 11.77
N PHE A 29 14.99 32.23 12.10
CA PHE A 29 15.05 30.85 11.60
C PHE A 29 14.29 30.59 10.30
N ARG A 30 13.77 31.65 9.64
CA ARG A 30 12.98 31.48 8.40
C ARG A 30 13.70 30.72 7.29
N ARG A 31 15.04 30.86 7.22
CA ARG A 31 15.88 30.17 6.21
C ARG A 31 15.97 28.67 6.54
N GLU A 32 16.23 28.36 7.80
CA GLU A 32 16.32 26.99 8.32
C GLU A 32 14.98 26.29 8.25
N ILE A 33 13.90 26.98 8.63
CA ILE A 33 12.53 26.44 8.52
C ILE A 33 12.19 26.15 7.06
N ARG A 34 12.51 27.04 6.12
CA ARG A 34 12.32 26.78 4.68
C ARG A 34 13.18 25.63 4.18
N ALA A 35 14.43 25.52 4.66
CA ALA A 35 15.33 24.42 4.31
C ALA A 35 14.82 23.07 4.87
N ILE A 36 14.28 23.07 6.08
CA ILE A 36 13.67 21.89 6.70
C ILE A 36 12.39 21.49 5.94
N ILE A 37 11.53 22.44 5.62
CA ILE A 37 10.30 22.18 4.83
C ILE A 37 10.68 21.65 3.43
N ALA A 38 11.71 22.22 2.78
CA ALA A 38 12.20 21.73 1.50
C ALA A 38 12.83 20.32 1.61
N ARG A 39 13.52 20.03 2.71
CA ARG A 39 14.06 18.69 3.01
C ARG A 39 12.95 17.69 3.33
N ILE A 40 11.93 18.10 4.07
CA ILE A 40 10.74 17.26 4.34
C ILE A 40 10.00 16.95 3.05
N ARG A 41 9.81 17.93 2.15
CA ARG A 41 9.24 17.70 0.82
C ARG A 41 10.09 16.76 -0.03
N LYS A 42 11.43 16.84 0.08
CA LYS A 42 12.36 15.92 -0.59
C LYS A 42 12.49 14.56 0.11
N ALA A 43 12.38 14.53 1.44
CA ALA A 43 12.46 13.29 2.24
C ALA A 43 11.13 12.50 2.26
N ALA A 44 10.01 13.10 1.84
CA ALA A 44 8.76 12.38 1.63
C ALA A 44 8.84 11.38 0.46
N LEU A 45 9.96 11.39 -0.29
CA LEU A 45 10.30 10.40 -1.30
C LEU A 45 11.62 9.74 -0.90
N PRO A 46 11.61 8.55 -0.29
CA PRO A 46 12.84 7.80 -0.08
C PRO A 46 13.39 7.41 -1.47
N GLY A 47 14.44 8.13 -1.90
CA GLY A 47 15.10 7.83 -3.17
C GLY A 47 15.58 9.03 -3.98
N GLY A 48 15.20 10.27 -3.66
CA GLY A 48 15.84 11.47 -4.27
C GLY A 48 15.64 11.70 -5.77
N VAL A 49 14.88 10.87 -6.45
CA VAL A 49 14.48 11.02 -7.85
C VAL A 49 12.98 11.29 -7.85
N SER A 50 12.57 12.48 -8.26
CA SER A 50 11.19 12.75 -8.62
C SER A 50 10.93 12.12 -9.98
N ILE A 51 10.88 10.78 -10.01
CA ILE A 51 10.31 10.07 -11.14
C ILE A 51 8.89 10.57 -11.25
N ASP A 52 8.49 11.08 -12.41
CA ASP A 52 7.13 11.54 -12.63
C ASP A 52 6.18 10.37 -12.37
N PHE A 53 5.01 10.66 -11.83
CA PHE A 53 4.02 9.62 -11.50
C PHE A 53 3.60 8.84 -12.75
N GLU A 54 3.51 9.53 -13.88
CA GLU A 54 3.24 8.93 -15.18
C GLU A 54 4.37 7.96 -15.60
N GLU A 55 5.63 8.32 -15.37
CA GLU A 55 6.76 7.43 -15.61
C GLU A 55 6.69 6.18 -14.72
N GLN A 56 6.33 6.35 -13.44
CA GLN A 56 6.11 5.21 -12.53
C GLN A 56 5.01 4.27 -13.01
N ILE A 57 3.90 4.82 -13.54
CA ILE A 57 2.81 4.03 -14.13
C ILE A 57 3.32 3.25 -15.35
N ASN A 58 4.03 3.92 -16.27
CA ASN A 58 4.56 3.29 -17.47
C ASN A 58 5.52 2.14 -17.15
N GLU A 59 6.48 2.36 -16.24
CA GLU A 59 7.37 1.31 -15.78
C GLU A 59 6.62 0.15 -15.09
N THR A 60 5.51 0.44 -14.42
CA THR A 60 4.68 -0.56 -13.76
C THR A 60 3.93 -1.42 -14.77
N LYS A 61 3.44 -0.82 -15.86
CA LYS A 61 2.81 -1.51 -16.99
C LYS A 61 3.78 -2.43 -17.74
N GLU A 62 4.99 -1.93 -18.01
CA GLU A 62 6.04 -2.76 -18.65
C GLU A 62 6.39 -3.99 -17.80
N LEU A 63 6.43 -3.81 -16.49
CA LEU A 63 6.70 -4.91 -15.57
C LEU A 63 5.55 -5.93 -15.53
N ALA A 64 4.30 -5.48 -15.55
CA ALA A 64 3.12 -6.34 -15.63
C ALA A 64 3.14 -7.18 -16.92
N THR A 65 3.36 -6.55 -18.06
CA THR A 65 3.47 -7.23 -19.36
C THR A 65 4.58 -8.28 -19.36
N ARG A 66 5.70 -8.02 -18.70
CA ARG A 66 6.81 -8.97 -18.57
C ARG A 66 6.42 -10.19 -17.73
N ILE A 67 5.67 -9.99 -16.64
CA ILE A 67 5.18 -11.08 -15.80
C ILE A 67 4.21 -11.96 -16.58
N GLU A 68 3.29 -11.38 -17.35
CA GLU A 68 2.33 -12.10 -18.18
C GLU A 68 3.02 -12.90 -19.30
N ALA A 69 4.08 -12.35 -19.88
CA ALA A 69 4.86 -13.01 -20.95
C ALA A 69 5.80 -14.10 -20.44
N THR A 70 6.08 -14.16 -19.13
CA THR A 70 7.01 -15.14 -18.56
C THR A 70 6.28 -16.46 -18.34
N PRO A 71 6.64 -17.55 -19.07
CA PRO A 71 6.01 -18.85 -18.86
C PRO A 71 6.26 -19.33 -17.43
N PRO A 72 5.28 -20.00 -16.79
CA PRO A 72 5.47 -20.59 -15.49
C PRO A 72 6.62 -21.59 -15.50
N PRO A 73 7.38 -21.74 -14.41
CA PRO A 73 8.51 -22.67 -14.35
C PRO A 73 8.04 -24.09 -14.72
N PRO A 74 8.84 -24.84 -15.52
CA PRO A 74 8.44 -26.14 -16.09
C PRO A 74 8.13 -27.23 -15.06
N THR A 75 8.48 -27.01 -13.80
CA THR A 75 8.25 -27.95 -12.69
C THR A 75 6.82 -27.84 -12.10
N ARG A 76 6.04 -26.84 -12.49
CA ARG A 76 4.67 -26.65 -12.05
C ARG A 76 3.76 -26.88 -13.25
N GLN A 77 2.95 -27.95 -13.18
CA GLN A 77 1.92 -28.21 -14.18
C GLN A 77 1.23 -26.89 -14.55
N GLN A 78 0.98 -26.68 -15.85
CA GLN A 78 0.25 -25.51 -16.37
C GLN A 78 -1.10 -25.41 -15.64
N THR A 79 -1.08 -24.71 -14.53
CA THR A 79 -2.27 -24.50 -13.73
C THR A 79 -2.98 -23.32 -14.34
N ALA A 80 -4.11 -23.61 -14.97
CA ALA A 80 -5.02 -22.59 -15.47
C ALA A 80 -5.38 -21.64 -14.32
N VAL A 81 -5.45 -20.35 -14.63
CA VAL A 81 -5.97 -19.34 -13.69
C VAL A 81 -7.39 -19.75 -13.29
N LEU A 82 -7.65 -19.99 -12.00
CA LEU A 82 -8.96 -20.42 -11.54
C LEU A 82 -10.05 -19.40 -11.92
N PRO A 83 -11.22 -19.84 -12.35
CA PRO A 83 -12.39 -18.96 -12.44
C PRO A 83 -12.66 -18.24 -11.13
N LEU A 84 -13.20 -17.02 -11.17
CA LEU A 84 -13.43 -16.20 -9.97
C LEU A 84 -14.24 -16.92 -8.89
N THR A 85 -15.32 -17.59 -9.29
CA THR A 85 -16.18 -18.33 -8.36
C THR A 85 -15.43 -19.45 -7.66
N GLU A 86 -14.62 -20.21 -8.40
CA GLU A 86 -13.83 -21.31 -7.86
C GLU A 86 -12.70 -20.79 -6.96
N ALA A 87 -12.00 -19.72 -7.37
CA ALA A 87 -10.97 -19.09 -6.56
C ALA A 87 -11.50 -18.58 -5.22
N ASN A 88 -12.67 -17.94 -5.22
CA ASN A 88 -13.33 -17.47 -3.99
C ASN A 88 -13.77 -18.63 -3.09
N SER A 89 -14.38 -19.67 -3.64
CA SER A 89 -14.74 -20.87 -2.87
C SER A 89 -13.51 -21.52 -2.26
N ARG A 90 -12.42 -21.61 -3.00
CA ARG A 90 -11.17 -22.20 -2.52
C ARG A 90 -10.54 -21.36 -1.42
N MET A 91 -10.53 -20.03 -1.51
CA MET A 91 -10.07 -19.17 -0.40
C MET A 91 -10.83 -19.46 0.90
N ILE A 92 -12.15 -19.56 0.83
CA ILE A 92 -13.00 -19.85 2.00
C ILE A 92 -12.68 -21.22 2.56
N THR A 93 -12.61 -22.26 1.72
CA THR A 93 -12.30 -23.64 2.12
C THR A 93 -10.94 -23.73 2.80
N LEU A 94 -9.95 -22.98 2.32
CA LEU A 94 -8.59 -22.92 2.88
C LEU A 94 -8.50 -22.01 4.11
N GLY A 95 -9.59 -21.38 4.56
CA GLY A 95 -9.60 -20.45 5.68
C GLY A 95 -8.76 -19.19 5.42
N LEU A 96 -8.58 -18.81 4.16
CA LEU A 96 -7.95 -17.54 3.78
C LEU A 96 -8.93 -16.39 3.93
N THR A 97 -8.41 -15.17 4.03
CA THR A 97 -9.25 -13.97 4.12
C THR A 97 -9.85 -13.66 2.75
N PRO A 98 -11.19 -13.62 2.59
CA PRO A 98 -11.81 -13.17 1.35
C PRO A 98 -11.46 -11.72 1.05
N THR A 99 -11.35 -11.39 -0.24
CA THR A 99 -11.07 -10.03 -0.69
C THR A 99 -12.36 -9.24 -0.92
N PRO A 100 -12.35 -7.90 -0.76
CA PRO A 100 -13.55 -7.08 -0.91
C PRO A 100 -14.16 -7.14 -2.32
N SER A 101 -13.34 -7.29 -3.36
CA SER A 101 -13.80 -7.39 -4.76
C SER A 101 -14.14 -8.82 -5.17
N GLY A 102 -13.81 -9.82 -4.36
CA GLY A 102 -13.87 -11.22 -4.79
C GLY A 102 -12.89 -11.54 -5.92
N LEU A 103 -11.71 -10.89 -5.94
CA LEU A 103 -10.68 -11.00 -6.98
C LEU A 103 -11.10 -10.40 -8.34
N ASP A 104 -12.20 -9.65 -8.40
CA ASP A 104 -12.68 -8.98 -9.60
C ASP A 104 -12.38 -7.47 -9.54
N LEU A 105 -11.32 -7.05 -10.20
CA LEU A 105 -10.93 -5.63 -10.23
C LEU A 105 -11.91 -4.73 -10.99
N SER A 106 -12.89 -5.29 -11.72
CA SER A 106 -13.97 -4.49 -12.36
C SER A 106 -14.78 -3.73 -11.32
N TYR A 107 -14.90 -4.26 -10.11
CA TYR A 107 -15.50 -3.57 -8.96
C TYR A 107 -14.82 -2.22 -8.69
N TYR A 108 -13.50 -2.18 -8.61
CA TYR A 108 -12.76 -0.94 -8.38
C TYR A 108 -12.77 -0.01 -9.59
N ARG A 109 -12.77 -0.54 -10.83
CA ARG A 109 -12.93 0.26 -12.04
C ARG A 109 -14.26 1.02 -12.05
N SER A 110 -15.33 0.40 -11.56
CA SER A 110 -16.63 1.06 -11.41
C SER A 110 -16.59 2.23 -10.42
N ILE A 111 -15.81 2.12 -9.35
CA ILE A 111 -15.59 3.19 -8.38
C ILE A 111 -14.72 4.30 -8.98
N ALA A 112 -13.66 3.96 -9.71
CA ALA A 112 -12.73 4.90 -10.33
C ALA A 112 -13.41 5.89 -11.30
N ALA A 113 -14.56 5.51 -11.86
CA ALA A 113 -15.37 6.41 -12.68
C ALA A 113 -15.86 7.66 -11.91
N ARG A 114 -15.97 7.58 -10.57
CA ARG A 114 -16.46 8.65 -9.70
C ARG A 114 -15.37 9.16 -8.76
N ASP A 115 -14.56 8.26 -8.21
CA ASP A 115 -13.52 8.57 -7.24
C ASP A 115 -12.30 7.65 -7.46
N PRO A 116 -11.33 8.09 -8.28
CA PRO A 116 -10.12 7.33 -8.55
C PRO A 116 -9.29 7.04 -7.29
N ALA A 117 -9.23 7.97 -6.34
CA ALA A 117 -8.45 7.79 -5.11
C ALA A 117 -9.06 6.71 -4.21
N LEU A 118 -10.39 6.70 -4.08
CA LEU A 118 -11.12 5.66 -3.33
C LEU A 118 -10.95 4.28 -3.99
N ALA A 119 -10.99 4.21 -5.32
CA ALA A 119 -10.75 2.97 -6.05
C ALA A 119 -9.36 2.40 -5.77
N LEU A 120 -8.32 3.24 -5.79
CA LEU A 120 -6.96 2.84 -5.46
C LEU A 120 -6.77 2.50 -3.98
N ALA A 121 -7.50 3.14 -3.07
CA ALA A 121 -7.54 2.74 -1.67
C ALA A 121 -8.10 1.32 -1.51
N GLY A 122 -9.17 0.99 -2.22
CA GLY A 122 -9.73 -0.35 -2.27
C GLY A 122 -8.76 -1.38 -2.86
N LEU A 123 -8.13 -1.06 -3.99
CA LEU A 123 -7.10 -1.90 -4.60
C LEU A 123 -5.93 -2.18 -3.63
N ARG A 124 -5.51 -1.17 -2.87
CA ARG A 124 -4.45 -1.34 -1.86
C ARG A 124 -4.84 -2.38 -0.80
N ILE A 125 -6.08 -2.31 -0.30
CA ILE A 125 -6.61 -3.28 0.67
C ILE A 125 -6.67 -4.68 0.06
N GLU A 126 -7.14 -4.79 -1.18
CA GLU A 126 -7.17 -6.03 -1.94
C GLU A 126 -5.78 -6.69 -1.96
N LEU A 127 -4.77 -5.97 -2.44
CA LEU A 127 -3.39 -6.47 -2.53
C LEU A 127 -2.80 -6.83 -1.16
N GLU A 128 -3.11 -6.07 -0.11
CA GLU A 128 -2.65 -6.38 1.24
C GLU A 128 -3.20 -7.74 1.71
N ILE A 129 -4.48 -8.02 1.44
CA ILE A 129 -5.10 -9.31 1.75
C ILE A 129 -4.43 -10.44 0.95
N LEU A 130 -4.20 -10.25 -0.36
CA LEU A 130 -3.52 -11.25 -1.19
C LEU A 130 -2.11 -11.58 -0.67
N ILE A 131 -1.33 -10.56 -0.32
CA ILE A 131 0.02 -10.71 0.22
C ILE A 131 -0.01 -11.50 1.54
N ARG A 132 -0.95 -11.19 2.45
CA ARG A 132 -1.10 -11.92 3.72
C ARG A 132 -1.60 -13.35 3.53
N ASN A 133 -2.50 -13.58 2.60
CA ASN A 133 -2.96 -14.92 2.25
C ASN A 133 -1.82 -15.77 1.66
N LEU A 134 -0.98 -15.20 0.79
CA LEU A 134 0.23 -15.87 0.30
C LEU A 134 1.16 -16.23 1.45
N ALA A 135 1.45 -15.29 2.35
CA ALA A 135 2.30 -15.56 3.51
C ALA A 135 1.76 -16.71 4.37
N LYS A 136 0.44 -16.72 4.61
CA LYS A 136 -0.24 -17.81 5.32
C LYS A 136 -0.06 -19.15 4.60
N GLY A 137 -0.27 -19.21 3.29
CA GLY A 137 -0.11 -20.42 2.48
C GLY A 137 1.32 -20.95 2.46
N PHE A 138 2.31 -20.07 2.50
CA PHE A 138 3.73 -20.42 2.61
C PHE A 138 4.22 -20.60 4.06
N LYS A 139 3.31 -20.59 5.03
CA LYS A 139 3.61 -20.76 6.48
C LYS A 139 4.62 -19.71 6.98
N ILE A 140 4.56 -18.50 6.43
CA ILE A 140 5.36 -17.36 6.88
C ILE A 140 4.55 -16.65 7.96
N ASP A 141 5.06 -16.65 9.18
CA ASP A 141 4.45 -15.95 10.30
C ASP A 141 4.52 -14.42 10.07
N VAL A 142 3.40 -13.74 10.16
CA VAL A 142 3.27 -12.30 9.87
C VAL A 142 2.54 -11.63 11.02
N ALA A 143 3.20 -10.66 11.64
CA ALA A 143 2.55 -9.84 12.65
C ALA A 143 1.41 -8.99 12.06
N THR A 144 0.33 -8.81 12.83
CA THR A 144 -0.87 -8.08 12.38
C THR A 144 -0.55 -6.67 11.87
N TYR A 145 0.42 -5.99 12.49
CA TYR A 145 0.86 -4.63 12.17
C TYR A 145 2.05 -4.56 11.20
N GLU A 146 2.51 -5.71 10.69
CA GLU A 146 3.61 -5.73 9.72
C GLU A 146 3.17 -5.12 8.39
N SER A 147 3.99 -4.21 7.83
CA SER A 147 3.64 -3.52 6.60
C SER A 147 3.59 -4.47 5.40
N PRO A 148 2.68 -4.27 4.42
CA PRO A 148 2.58 -5.12 3.23
C PRO A 148 3.89 -5.26 2.47
N SER A 149 4.68 -4.18 2.38
CA SER A 149 5.98 -4.20 1.71
C SER A 149 7.01 -5.10 2.41
N ARG A 150 6.96 -5.18 3.73
CA ARG A 150 7.84 -6.09 4.51
C ARG A 150 7.41 -7.54 4.32
N VAL A 151 6.11 -7.82 4.38
CA VAL A 151 5.58 -9.16 4.12
C VAL A 151 5.94 -9.63 2.72
N LEU A 152 5.78 -8.75 1.74
CA LEU A 152 6.14 -9.02 0.35
C LEU A 152 7.64 -9.32 0.19
N LYS A 153 8.52 -8.62 0.93
CA LYS A 153 9.96 -8.91 0.96
C LYS A 153 10.24 -10.31 1.52
N ARG A 154 9.55 -10.71 2.60
CA ARG A 154 9.69 -12.06 3.18
C ARG A 154 9.20 -13.15 2.22
N LEU A 155 8.14 -12.90 1.46
CA LEU A 155 7.68 -13.79 0.40
C LEU A 155 8.75 -13.96 -0.70
N LEU A 156 9.42 -12.88 -1.09
CA LEU A 156 10.54 -12.94 -2.03
C LEU A 156 11.70 -13.76 -1.45
N ASP A 157 12.10 -13.50 -0.21
CA ASP A 157 13.20 -14.20 0.45
C ASP A 157 12.92 -15.70 0.61
N ALA A 158 11.64 -16.06 0.76
CA ALA A 158 11.18 -17.46 0.77
C ALA A 158 10.95 -18.05 -0.63
N SER A 159 11.28 -17.32 -1.70
CA SER A 159 11.02 -17.72 -3.10
C SER A 159 9.55 -18.04 -3.40
N ALA A 160 8.62 -17.49 -2.59
CA ALA A 160 7.19 -17.63 -2.77
C ALA A 160 6.65 -16.74 -3.92
N VAL A 161 7.34 -15.63 -4.18
CA VAL A 161 7.08 -14.73 -5.31
C VAL A 161 8.38 -14.48 -6.08
N THR A 162 8.25 -14.13 -7.36
CA THR A 162 9.41 -13.77 -8.20
C THR A 162 9.86 -12.33 -7.90
N GLN A 163 11.08 -11.98 -8.35
CA GLN A 163 11.59 -10.61 -8.24
C GLN A 163 10.69 -9.61 -8.97
N ASP A 164 10.12 -9.98 -10.12
CA ASP A 164 9.21 -9.12 -10.89
C ASP A 164 7.88 -8.93 -10.18
N GLN A 165 7.29 -10.00 -9.62
CA GLN A 165 6.06 -9.91 -8.81
C GLN A 165 6.27 -9.04 -7.55
N PHE A 166 7.42 -9.20 -6.88
CA PHE A 166 7.80 -8.35 -5.75
C PHE A 166 7.90 -6.87 -6.16
N THR A 167 8.58 -6.59 -7.26
CA THR A 167 8.79 -5.22 -7.74
C THR A 167 7.47 -4.60 -8.17
N LEU A 168 6.63 -5.35 -8.92
CA LEU A 168 5.30 -4.92 -9.32
C LEU A 168 4.41 -4.62 -8.10
N GLY A 169 4.34 -5.54 -7.15
CA GLY A 169 3.56 -5.36 -5.92
C GLY A 169 3.97 -4.12 -5.13
N LYS A 170 5.29 -3.88 -4.97
CA LYS A 170 5.80 -2.65 -4.33
C LYS A 170 5.39 -1.38 -5.08
N ARG A 171 5.47 -1.38 -6.41
CA ARG A 171 5.11 -0.21 -7.23
C ARG A 171 3.63 0.09 -7.13
N VAL A 172 2.76 -0.91 -7.33
CA VAL A 172 1.31 -0.72 -7.24
C VAL A 172 0.91 -0.23 -5.84
N LEU A 173 1.46 -0.82 -4.76
CA LEU A 173 1.22 -0.35 -3.39
C LEU A 173 1.70 1.09 -3.18
N SER A 174 2.83 1.48 -3.77
CA SER A 174 3.37 2.85 -3.67
C SER A 174 2.46 3.86 -4.39
N LEU A 175 2.02 3.55 -5.61
CA LEU A 175 1.13 4.41 -6.40
C LEU A 175 -0.23 4.56 -5.69
N ALA A 176 -0.81 3.47 -5.20
CA ALA A 176 -2.04 3.50 -4.42
C ALA A 176 -1.89 4.32 -3.12
N ASN A 177 -0.77 4.20 -2.42
CA ASN A 177 -0.48 5.02 -1.24
C ASN A 177 -0.39 6.50 -1.56
N GLN A 178 0.24 6.88 -2.68
CA GLN A 178 0.32 8.29 -3.10
C GLN A 178 -1.08 8.89 -3.32
N ALA A 179 -1.99 8.13 -3.94
CA ALA A 179 -3.38 8.53 -4.12
C ALA A 179 -4.12 8.74 -2.78
N VAL A 180 -3.97 7.80 -1.84
CA VAL A 180 -4.58 7.88 -0.49
C VAL A 180 -4.03 9.07 0.30
N HIS A 181 -2.77 9.44 0.11
CA HIS A 181 -2.13 10.55 0.81
C HIS A 181 -2.24 11.91 0.09
N GLY A 182 -3.25 12.05 -0.77
CA GLY A 182 -3.66 13.34 -1.32
C GLY A 182 -3.04 13.71 -2.67
N ARG A 183 -2.39 12.75 -3.36
CA ARG A 183 -2.05 12.97 -4.77
C ARG A 183 -3.33 12.91 -5.61
N THR A 184 -3.52 13.93 -6.43
CA THR A 184 -4.60 13.90 -7.43
C THR A 184 -4.27 12.83 -8.47
N VAL A 185 -5.20 11.92 -8.70
CA VAL A 185 -5.10 10.85 -9.68
C VAL A 185 -6.32 10.93 -10.60
N SER A 186 -6.07 10.90 -11.90
CA SER A 186 -7.13 10.83 -12.89
C SER A 186 -7.73 9.43 -12.97
N ARG A 187 -8.91 9.32 -13.57
CA ARG A 187 -9.54 8.02 -13.84
C ARG A 187 -8.62 7.12 -14.70
N GLY A 188 -8.03 7.68 -15.76
CA GLY A 188 -7.14 6.93 -16.66
C GLY A 188 -5.93 6.35 -15.92
N GLU A 189 -5.25 7.16 -15.09
CA GLU A 189 -4.13 6.69 -14.25
C GLU A 189 -4.54 5.58 -13.28
N ALA A 190 -5.72 5.70 -12.67
CA ALA A 190 -6.23 4.65 -11.78
C ALA A 190 -6.53 3.35 -12.53
N GLU A 191 -7.11 3.42 -13.73
CA GLU A 191 -7.37 2.27 -14.60
C GLU A 191 -6.06 1.59 -15.01
N GLU A 192 -5.03 2.34 -15.39
CA GLU A 192 -3.71 1.80 -15.73
C GLU A 192 -3.02 1.10 -14.57
N ILE A 193 -3.13 1.64 -13.35
CA ILE A 193 -2.61 1.00 -12.14
C ILE A 193 -3.35 -0.31 -11.85
N MET A 194 -4.68 -0.34 -12.07
CA MET A 194 -5.49 -1.54 -11.91
C MET A 194 -5.18 -2.60 -12.97
N ASP A 195 -4.92 -2.18 -14.21
CA ASP A 195 -4.49 -3.10 -15.28
C ASP A 195 -3.17 -3.77 -14.92
N ALA A 196 -2.19 -3.01 -14.43
CA ALA A 196 -0.93 -3.58 -13.96
C ALA A 196 -1.12 -4.51 -12.74
N ALA A 197 -2.04 -4.19 -11.82
CA ALA A 197 -2.34 -5.01 -10.66
C ALA A 197 -3.03 -6.33 -11.05
N GLN A 198 -3.72 -6.40 -12.20
CA GLN A 198 -4.39 -7.61 -12.69
C GLN A 198 -3.42 -8.79 -12.80
N ALA A 199 -2.18 -8.55 -13.26
CA ALA A 199 -1.15 -9.57 -13.33
C ALA A 199 -0.84 -10.22 -11.96
N LEU A 200 -0.89 -9.45 -10.87
CA LEU A 200 -0.72 -9.99 -9.51
C LEU A 200 -1.93 -10.80 -9.05
N VAL A 201 -3.13 -10.34 -9.37
CA VAL A 201 -4.37 -11.07 -9.05
C VAL A 201 -4.44 -12.39 -9.80
N ASP A 202 -4.06 -12.41 -11.07
CA ASP A 202 -4.05 -13.62 -11.89
C ASP A 202 -2.96 -14.61 -11.43
N ALA A 203 -1.78 -14.09 -11.06
CA ALA A 203 -0.73 -14.90 -10.44
C ALA A 203 -1.22 -15.53 -9.12
N TYR A 204 -1.96 -14.78 -8.30
CA TYR A 204 -2.56 -15.29 -7.07
C TYR A 204 -3.62 -16.37 -7.35
N ARG A 205 -4.50 -16.16 -8.34
CA ARG A 205 -5.51 -17.14 -8.75
C ARG A 205 -4.87 -18.42 -9.27
N ALA A 206 -3.79 -18.30 -10.05
CA ALA A 206 -3.01 -19.44 -10.49
C ALA A 206 -2.38 -20.17 -9.29
N TRP A 207 -1.80 -19.43 -8.33
CA TRP A 207 -1.24 -20.02 -7.12
C TRP A 207 -2.28 -20.76 -6.29
N LEU A 208 -3.51 -20.28 -6.17
CA LEU A 208 -4.60 -20.96 -5.46
C LEU A 208 -4.88 -22.37 -6.01
N SER A 209 -4.58 -22.64 -7.29
CA SER A 209 -4.84 -23.95 -7.89
C SER A 209 -3.86 -25.04 -7.42
N TRP A 210 -2.64 -24.67 -6.99
CA TRP A 210 -1.58 -25.62 -6.63
C TRP A 210 -0.88 -25.33 -5.30
N GLY A 211 -1.07 -24.14 -4.73
CA GLY A 211 -0.24 -23.65 -3.60
C GLY A 211 -0.49 -24.32 -2.27
N PHE A 212 -1.51 -25.19 -2.18
CA PHE A 212 -1.85 -25.89 -0.94
C PHE A 212 -1.75 -27.40 -1.17
N SER A 213 -0.93 -28.07 -0.36
CA SER A 213 -0.84 -29.54 -0.34
C SER A 213 -2.08 -30.15 0.29
N ASP A 214 -2.37 -31.43 -0.03
CA ASP A 214 -3.53 -32.17 0.50
C ASP A 214 -3.55 -32.27 2.05
N GLY A 215 -2.45 -32.00 2.71
CA GLY A 215 -2.33 -31.94 4.18
C GLY A 215 -2.36 -30.54 4.79
N TRP A 216 -2.79 -29.51 4.02
CA TRP A 216 -2.83 -28.16 4.55
C TRP A 216 -4.03 -27.94 5.46
N GLU A 217 -3.78 -27.75 6.75
CA GLU A 217 -4.80 -27.38 7.74
C GLU A 217 -4.77 -25.88 8.03
N SER A 218 -5.94 -25.26 8.02
CA SER A 218 -6.09 -23.85 8.40
C SER A 218 -5.81 -23.70 9.89
N HIS A 219 -4.86 -22.84 10.25
CA HIS A 219 -4.55 -22.50 11.66
C HIS A 219 -5.69 -21.77 12.39
N SER A 220 -6.87 -21.64 11.77
CA SER A 220 -8.04 -20.98 12.35
C SER A 220 -8.78 -21.82 13.40
N LYS A 221 -8.33 -23.03 13.71
CA LYS A 221 -8.97 -23.91 14.73
C LYS A 221 -8.47 -23.72 16.16
N GLU A 222 -7.53 -22.82 16.40
CA GLU A 222 -6.87 -22.72 17.70
C GLU A 222 -7.24 -21.49 18.53
N VAL A 223 -8.47 -21.00 18.44
CA VAL A 223 -9.07 -20.13 19.47
C VAL A 223 -10.53 -20.51 19.69
N ALA A 224 -10.75 -21.69 20.23
CA ALA A 224 -11.93 -21.91 21.04
C ALA A 224 -11.58 -21.43 22.46
N PRO A 225 -12.23 -20.42 23.03
CA PRO A 225 -12.06 -20.11 24.45
C PRO A 225 -12.56 -21.31 25.23
N GLY A 226 -11.65 -21.89 26.03
CA GLY A 226 -12.00 -22.94 26.94
C GLY A 226 -13.14 -22.52 27.84
N SER A 227 -14.21 -23.26 27.78
CA SER A 227 -15.26 -23.29 28.78
C SER A 227 -14.65 -23.75 30.09
N GLY A 228 -14.58 -22.85 31.04
CA GLY A 228 -14.23 -23.11 32.43
C GLY A 228 -14.85 -21.99 33.27
#